data_ab12e2df37feae86e9b25fdbae3263a7
#
_entry.id   ab12e2df37feae86e9b25fdbae3263a7
#
_cell.length_a   1.000
_cell.length_b   1.000
_cell.length_c   1.000
_cell.angle_alpha   90.00
_cell.angle_beta   90.00
_cell.angle_gamma   90.00
#
_symmetry.space_group_name_H-M   'P 1'
#
loop_
_entity.id
_entity.type
_entity.pdbx_description
1 polymer ?
#
loop_
_entity_poly.entity_id
_entity_poly.type
_entity_poly.pdbx_seq_one_letter_code
_entity_poly.pdbx_strand_id
1 'polypeptide(L)'
;MISNQILQDTIDGIKAITRIDLCVMDTEGKPLASTLDAVEEYKEAVLVFAESLAESQALQGYQFFKVFDENQLEYIILVKGETDDVYMVGKMAAFQVQNLLIAYKERFDKDNFI
;
A
#
# COMPACT_ATOMS: atom_id res chain seq x y z
N MET A 1 14.33 0.35 -2.79
CA MET A 1 13.22 0.25 -1.83
C MET A 1 12.86 1.62 -1.27
N ILE A 2 11.59 1.91 -1.16
CA ILE A 2 11.12 3.20 -0.63
C ILE A 2 11.29 3.18 0.90
N SER A 3 11.74 4.30 1.48
CA SER A 3 11.85 4.38 2.94
C SER A 3 10.46 4.37 3.59
N ASN A 4 10.38 3.84 4.81
CA ASN A 4 9.11 3.81 5.56
C ASN A 4 8.60 5.23 5.84
N GLN A 5 9.50 6.20 6.00
CA GLN A 5 9.10 7.58 6.22
C GLN A 5 8.40 8.19 5.01
N ILE A 6 8.89 7.88 3.79
CA ILE A 6 8.23 8.36 2.56
C ILE A 6 6.86 7.72 2.40
N LEU A 7 6.75 6.43 2.71
CA LEU A 7 5.44 5.75 2.71
C LEU A 7 4.49 6.39 3.72
N GLN A 8 4.98 6.66 4.93
CA GLN A 8 4.19 7.29 5.97
C GLN A 8 3.72 8.69 5.56
N ASP A 9 4.62 9.50 5.03
CA ASP A 9 4.27 10.86 4.57
C ASP A 9 3.22 10.81 3.47
N THR A 10 3.32 9.84 2.58
CA THR A 10 2.37 9.65 1.48
C THR A 10 0.97 9.34 1.99
N ILE A 11 0.85 8.35 2.88
CA ILE A 11 -0.48 7.99 3.39
C ILE A 11 -1.03 9.02 4.36
N ASP A 12 -0.17 9.72 5.10
CA ASP A 12 -0.62 10.84 5.95
C ASP A 12 -1.22 11.95 5.09
N GLY A 13 -0.62 12.24 3.94
CA GLY A 13 -1.15 13.23 3.00
C GLY A 13 -2.49 12.80 2.42
N ILE A 14 -2.63 11.53 2.06
CA ILE A 14 -3.89 11.01 1.54
C ILE A 14 -4.97 11.09 2.61
N LYS A 15 -4.67 10.69 3.84
CA LYS A 15 -5.61 10.77 4.95
C LYS A 15 -6.03 12.22 5.22
N ALA A 16 -5.08 13.15 5.19
CA ALA A 16 -5.38 14.56 5.42
C ALA A 16 -6.40 15.11 4.41
N ILE A 17 -6.35 14.62 3.17
CA ILE A 17 -7.26 15.05 2.10
C ILE A 17 -8.60 14.31 2.17
N THR A 18 -8.56 12.98 2.35
CA THR A 18 -9.72 12.12 2.20
C THR A 18 -10.40 11.76 3.51
N ARG A 19 -9.68 11.88 4.63
CA ARG A 19 -10.10 11.44 5.96
C ARG A 19 -10.29 9.93 6.06
N ILE A 20 -9.69 9.19 5.13
CA ILE A 20 -9.74 7.74 5.09
C ILE A 20 -8.42 7.19 5.60
N ASP A 21 -8.50 6.23 6.52
CA ASP A 21 -7.32 5.61 7.10
C ASP A 21 -6.73 4.57 6.17
N LEU A 22 -5.40 4.53 6.15
CA LEU A 22 -4.64 3.63 5.28
C LEU A 22 -3.49 2.98 6.05
N CYS A 23 -3.04 1.85 5.51
CA CYS A 23 -1.84 1.16 5.99
C CYS A 23 -1.12 0.58 4.78
N VAL A 24 0.21 0.64 4.78
CA VAL A 24 1.05 -0.03 3.80
C VAL A 24 1.79 -1.15 4.51
N MET A 25 1.64 -2.36 4.01
CA MET A 25 2.29 -3.56 4.55
C MET A 25 3.24 -4.16 3.53
N ASP A 26 4.25 -4.88 4.02
CA ASP A 26 5.06 -5.72 3.14
C ASP A 26 4.29 -7.01 2.80
N THR A 27 4.92 -7.87 2.00
CA THR A 27 4.28 -9.11 1.54
C THR A 27 4.14 -10.17 2.63
N GLU A 28 4.75 -9.94 3.77
CA GLU A 28 4.65 -10.82 4.94
C GLU A 28 3.64 -10.31 5.97
N GLY A 29 2.94 -9.23 5.64
CA GLY A 29 1.93 -8.66 6.51
C GLY A 29 2.49 -7.77 7.62
N LYS A 30 3.73 -7.31 7.47
CA LYS A 30 4.33 -6.39 8.43
C LYS A 30 3.98 -4.95 8.06
N PRO A 31 3.41 -4.17 8.98
CA PRO A 31 3.12 -2.76 8.71
C PRO A 31 4.41 -1.97 8.54
N LEU A 32 4.49 -1.23 7.44
CA LEU A 32 5.60 -0.32 7.14
C LEU A 32 5.23 1.13 7.42
N ALA A 33 3.98 1.47 7.21
CA ALA A 33 3.42 2.80 7.47
C ALA A 33 1.93 2.64 7.73
N SER A 34 1.38 3.41 8.67
CA SER A 34 -0.02 3.27 9.02
C SER A 34 -0.57 4.55 9.63
N THR A 35 -1.83 4.87 9.32
CA THR A 35 -2.62 5.86 10.04
C THR A 35 -3.60 5.18 11.00
N LEU A 36 -3.58 3.84 11.03
CA LEU A 36 -4.46 3.00 11.84
C LEU A 36 -3.72 2.46 13.05
N ASP A 37 -4.48 2.17 14.11
CA ASP A 37 -3.99 1.41 15.25
C ASP A 37 -4.33 -0.08 15.04
N ALA A 38 -3.57 -0.96 15.69
CA ALA A 38 -3.88 -2.41 15.80
C ALA A 38 -4.09 -3.11 14.44
N VAL A 39 -3.19 -2.85 13.48
CA VAL A 39 -3.29 -3.46 12.15
C VAL A 39 -2.74 -4.89 12.12
N GLU A 40 -2.08 -5.33 13.16
CA GLU A 40 -1.48 -6.67 13.24
C GLU A 40 -2.53 -7.77 13.16
N GLU A 41 -3.77 -7.50 13.56
CA GLU A 41 -4.86 -8.49 13.50
C GLU A 41 -5.23 -8.86 12.06
N TYR A 42 -4.79 -8.08 11.06
CA TYR A 42 -5.07 -8.36 9.66
C TYR A 42 -3.95 -9.12 8.97
N LYS A 43 -2.90 -9.48 9.69
CA LYS A 43 -1.72 -10.13 9.10
C LYS A 43 -2.09 -11.40 8.33
N GLU A 44 -2.90 -12.27 8.92
CA GLU A 44 -3.27 -13.52 8.25
C GLU A 44 -4.09 -13.27 7.00
N ALA A 45 -5.03 -12.32 7.05
CA ALA A 45 -5.83 -11.94 5.89
C ALA A 45 -4.94 -11.38 4.77
N VAL A 46 -3.93 -10.60 5.13
CA VAL A 46 -2.97 -10.05 4.16
C VAL A 46 -2.17 -11.16 3.51
N LEU A 47 -1.72 -12.16 4.30
CA LEU A 47 -0.96 -13.28 3.76
C LEU A 47 -1.78 -14.10 2.77
N VAL A 48 -3.05 -14.36 3.08
CA VAL A 48 -3.95 -15.07 2.17
C VAL A 48 -4.19 -14.25 0.90
N PHE A 49 -4.41 -12.96 1.04
CA PHE A 49 -4.60 -12.08 -0.11
C PHE A 49 -3.36 -12.03 -1.00
N ALA A 50 -2.16 -11.97 -0.39
CA ALA A 50 -0.90 -11.94 -1.14
C ALA A 50 -0.74 -13.16 -2.06
N GLU A 51 -1.23 -14.33 -1.62
CA GLU A 51 -1.16 -15.56 -2.40
C GLU A 51 -2.28 -15.67 -3.44
N SER A 52 -3.30 -14.83 -3.35
CA SER A 52 -4.44 -14.88 -4.27
C SER A 52 -4.11 -14.26 -5.60
N LEU A 53 -4.96 -14.51 -6.61
CA LEU A 53 -4.83 -13.90 -7.93
C LEU A 53 -5.54 -12.55 -8.02
N ALA A 54 -6.28 -12.16 -6.97
CA ALA A 54 -7.02 -10.91 -6.97
C ALA A 54 -6.08 -9.72 -6.84
N GLU A 55 -6.38 -8.64 -7.56
CA GLU A 55 -5.66 -7.38 -7.41
C GLU A 55 -6.18 -6.55 -6.25
N SER A 56 -7.43 -6.77 -5.87
CA SER A 56 -8.06 -6.14 -4.72
C SER A 56 -9.07 -7.07 -4.09
N GLN A 57 -9.38 -6.82 -2.82
CA GLN A 57 -10.34 -7.63 -2.07
C GLN A 57 -10.91 -6.82 -0.92
N ALA A 58 -12.21 -6.96 -0.69
CA ALA A 58 -12.87 -6.37 0.48
C ALA A 58 -13.01 -7.46 1.55
N LEU A 59 -12.67 -7.12 2.80
CA LEU A 59 -12.76 -8.05 3.92
C LEU A 59 -12.93 -7.29 5.22
N GLN A 60 -14.01 -7.60 5.96
CA GLN A 60 -14.22 -7.13 7.34
C GLN A 60 -14.08 -5.61 7.52
N GLY A 61 -14.67 -4.84 6.62
CA GLY A 61 -14.64 -3.39 6.72
C GLY A 61 -13.40 -2.74 6.14
N TYR A 62 -12.54 -3.51 5.51
CA TYR A 62 -11.32 -3.02 4.85
C TYR A 62 -11.29 -3.46 3.40
N GLN A 63 -10.53 -2.71 2.60
CA GLN A 63 -10.23 -3.11 1.24
C GLN A 63 -8.71 -3.22 1.09
N PHE A 64 -8.27 -4.28 0.44
CA PHE A 64 -6.86 -4.63 0.25
C PHE A 64 -6.51 -4.42 -1.21
N PHE A 65 -5.33 -3.87 -1.47
CA PHE A 65 -4.84 -3.60 -2.83
C PHE A 65 -3.38 -4.03 -2.95
N LYS A 66 -3.04 -4.64 -4.08
CA LYS A 66 -1.66 -5.04 -4.38
C LYS A 66 -0.92 -3.94 -5.11
N VAL A 67 0.35 -3.79 -4.77
CA VAL A 67 1.29 -2.92 -5.48
C VAL A 67 2.44 -3.77 -5.98
N PHE A 68 2.66 -3.73 -7.29
CA PHE A 68 3.70 -4.52 -7.95
C PHE A 68 4.86 -3.64 -8.37
N ASP A 69 6.07 -4.21 -8.30
CA ASP A 69 7.26 -3.69 -8.95
C ASP A 69 7.55 -4.65 -10.11
N GLU A 70 7.26 -4.19 -11.33
CA GLU A 70 7.23 -5.05 -12.50
C GLU A 70 6.20 -6.16 -12.28
N ASN A 71 6.60 -7.41 -12.23
CA ASN A 71 5.66 -8.51 -12.01
C ASN A 71 5.78 -9.10 -10.61
N GLN A 72 6.49 -8.41 -9.70
CA GLN A 72 6.71 -8.90 -8.35
C GLN A 72 5.91 -8.07 -7.37
N LEU A 73 5.16 -8.77 -6.49
CA LEU A 73 4.40 -8.11 -5.44
C LEU A 73 5.36 -7.48 -4.42
N GLU A 74 5.21 -6.17 -4.18
CA GLU A 74 6.07 -5.43 -3.25
C GLU A 74 5.34 -4.99 -2.00
N TYR A 75 4.13 -4.47 -2.14
CA TYR A 75 3.37 -3.93 -1.02
C TYR A 75 1.91 -4.34 -1.12
N ILE A 76 1.25 -4.33 0.03
CA ILE A 76 -0.20 -4.46 0.13
C ILE A 76 -0.70 -3.25 0.89
N ILE A 77 -1.69 -2.58 0.33
CA ILE A 77 -2.30 -1.40 0.93
C ILE A 77 -3.67 -1.79 1.51
N LEU A 78 -3.90 -1.43 2.77
CA LEU A 78 -5.17 -1.58 3.43
C LEU A 78 -5.83 -0.21 3.54
N VAL A 79 -7.10 -0.13 3.22
CA VAL A 79 -7.89 1.10 3.32
C VAL A 79 -9.13 0.77 4.15
N LYS A 80 -9.43 1.59 5.14
CA LYS A 80 -10.58 1.34 6.02
C LYS A 80 -11.87 1.83 5.37
N GLY A 81 -12.82 0.91 5.20
CA GLY A 81 -14.13 1.19 4.65
C GLY A 81 -14.44 0.31 3.45
N GLU A 82 -15.72 0.22 3.08
CA GLU A 82 -16.17 -0.68 2.01
C GLU A 82 -16.96 0.05 0.91
N THR A 83 -17.05 1.38 0.97
CA THR A 83 -17.75 2.16 -0.04
C THR A 83 -16.94 2.31 -1.32
N ASP A 84 -17.61 2.72 -2.40
CA ASP A 84 -16.93 2.99 -3.68
C ASP A 84 -15.90 4.11 -3.55
N ASP A 85 -16.18 5.12 -2.72
CA ASP A 85 -15.23 6.20 -2.47
C ASP A 85 -13.94 5.67 -1.85
N VAL A 86 -14.04 4.76 -0.90
CA VAL A 86 -12.89 4.12 -0.26
C VAL A 86 -12.11 3.27 -1.28
N TYR A 87 -12.82 2.56 -2.15
CA TYR A 87 -12.20 1.79 -3.22
C TYR A 87 -11.35 2.71 -4.13
N MET A 88 -11.91 3.86 -4.52
CA MET A 88 -11.21 4.83 -5.35
C MET A 88 -9.95 5.34 -4.66
N VAL A 89 -10.05 5.64 -3.37
CA VAL A 89 -8.89 6.10 -2.59
C VAL A 89 -7.81 5.03 -2.53
N GLY A 90 -8.21 3.78 -2.33
CA GLY A 90 -7.28 2.65 -2.32
C GLY A 90 -6.55 2.47 -3.66
N LYS A 91 -7.29 2.58 -4.76
CA LYS A 91 -6.71 2.50 -6.11
C LYS A 91 -5.72 3.65 -6.34
N MET A 92 -6.08 4.85 -5.91
CA MET A 92 -5.20 6.02 -6.03
C MET A 92 -3.95 5.87 -5.18
N ALA A 93 -4.10 5.36 -3.96
CA ALA A 93 -2.95 5.11 -3.08
C ALA A 93 -2.00 4.07 -3.69
N ALA A 94 -2.54 2.98 -4.24
CA ALA A 94 -1.75 1.94 -4.89
C ALA A 94 -0.99 2.51 -6.10
N PHE A 95 -1.66 3.33 -6.90
CA PHE A 95 -1.06 4.00 -8.05
C PHE A 95 0.08 4.92 -7.61
N GLN A 96 -0.14 5.71 -6.55
CA GLN A 96 0.85 6.64 -6.04
C GLN A 96 2.09 5.90 -5.52
N VAL A 97 1.89 4.82 -4.77
CA VAL A 97 3.01 4.02 -4.24
C VAL A 97 3.77 3.36 -5.39
N GLN A 98 3.07 2.87 -6.41
CA GLN A 98 3.71 2.30 -7.59
C GLN A 98 4.58 3.33 -8.31
N ASN A 99 4.09 4.56 -8.44
CA ASN A 99 4.87 5.64 -9.04
C ASN A 99 6.09 5.99 -8.19
N LEU A 100 5.99 5.92 -6.87
CA LEU A 100 7.13 6.11 -5.99
C LEU A 100 8.19 5.03 -6.20
N LEU A 101 7.75 3.78 -6.37
CA LEU A 101 8.67 2.68 -6.67
C LEU A 101 9.43 2.93 -7.98
N ILE A 102 8.72 3.34 -9.02
CA ILE A 102 9.32 3.63 -10.33
C ILE A 102 10.32 4.78 -10.20
N ALA A 103 9.92 5.87 -9.56
CA ALA A 103 10.78 7.04 -9.39
C ALA A 103 12.03 6.72 -8.56
N TYR A 104 11.85 5.94 -7.51
CA TYR A 104 12.97 5.54 -6.65
C TYR A 104 13.96 4.66 -7.42
N LYS A 105 13.45 3.74 -8.21
CA LYS A 105 14.26 2.84 -9.02
C LYS A 105 15.04 3.60 -10.09
N GLU A 106 14.38 4.53 -10.79
CA GLU A 106 15.03 5.37 -11.80
C GLU A 106 16.15 6.20 -11.18
N ARG A 107 15.91 6.78 -10.02
CA ARG A 107 16.91 7.56 -9.31
C ARG A 107 18.10 6.70 -8.91
N PHE A 108 17.87 5.50 -8.43
CA PHE A 108 18.93 4.57 -8.06
C PHE A 108 19.77 4.18 -9.28
N ASP A 109 19.11 3.83 -10.39
CA ASP A 109 19.78 3.47 -11.63
C ASP A 109 20.63 4.63 -12.16
N LYS A 110 20.08 5.84 -12.10
CA LYS A 110 20.77 7.05 -12.53
C LYS A 110 22.00 7.33 -11.66
N ASP A 111 21.89 7.17 -10.36
CA ASP A 111 22.98 7.40 -9.43
C ASP A 111 24.10 6.38 -9.60
N ASN A 112 23.78 5.16 -10.05
CA ASN A 112 24.76 4.11 -10.29
C ASN A 112 25.37 4.16 -11.68
N PHE A 113 24.85 4.98 -12.55
CA PHE A 113 25.32 5.10 -13.93
C PHE A 113 26.32 6.23 -14.03
N ILE A 114 27.53 5.97 -13.59
CA ILE A 114 28.60 6.97 -13.66
C ILE A 114 29.70 6.50 -14.58
#